data_dec158ab9618de83c1f6e46bdb7ea8b5
#
_entry.id   dec158ab9618de83c1f6e46bdb7ea8b5
#
_cell.length_a   1.000
_cell.length_b   1.000
_cell.length_c   1.000
_cell.angle_alpha   90.00
_cell.angle_beta   90.00
_cell.angle_gamma   90.00
#
_symmetry.space_group_name_H-M   'P 1'
#
loop_
_entity.id
_entity.type
_entity.pdbx_description
1 polymer ?
#
loop_
_entity_poly.entity_id
_entity_poly.type
_entity_poly.pdbx_seq_one_letter_code
_entity_poly.pdbx_strand_id
1 'polypeptide(L)'
;MELLVIKDRRIDYDGSAIRSHWAYRNFGILGNSLVVFRGKCDVKVEEMIDIEDLRQKKEIKSDDMVHYITEIFDFPNVLLASALQKLFIAKLCELLGEYGIKTSRKGDDIYVDGRKLSISIATVSPVSIKIHIGINVEAKGIPEGVNAIGLEELGILDIQEFMEKSGKALVEEFVKVKKDSLKVRWAE
;
A
#
# COMPACT_ATOMS: atom_id res chain seq x y z
N MET A 1 -8.84 11.18 7.65
CA MET A 1 -8.18 10.69 6.42
C MET A 1 -9.25 10.57 5.34
N GLU A 2 -9.05 11.21 4.21
CA GLU A 2 -9.94 11.14 3.06
C GLU A 2 -9.60 9.91 2.21
N LEU A 3 -10.64 9.19 1.72
CA LEU A 3 -10.50 8.05 0.82
C LEU A 3 -10.95 8.41 -0.58
N LEU A 4 -10.08 8.20 -1.56
CA LEU A 4 -10.44 8.23 -2.98
C LEU A 4 -10.17 6.85 -3.60
N VAL A 5 -11.21 6.22 -4.18
CA VAL A 5 -11.08 4.98 -4.96
C VAL A 5 -11.35 5.30 -6.42
N ILE A 6 -10.34 5.13 -7.27
CA ILE A 6 -10.42 5.43 -8.71
C ILE A 6 -10.80 4.14 -9.45
N LYS A 7 -12.02 4.10 -10.00
CA LYS A 7 -12.59 2.92 -10.66
C LYS A 7 -12.75 3.07 -12.18
N ASP A 8 -12.82 4.30 -12.64
CA ASP A 8 -13.17 4.68 -14.02
C ASP A 8 -11.98 4.63 -14.98
N ARG A 9 -10.77 4.53 -14.43
CA ARG A 9 -9.52 4.49 -15.21
C ARG A 9 -8.42 3.73 -14.50
N ARG A 10 -7.42 3.29 -15.25
CA ARG A 10 -6.15 2.77 -14.71
C ARG A 10 -5.14 3.90 -14.58
N ILE A 11 -4.31 3.83 -13.55
CA ILE A 11 -3.18 4.73 -13.31
C ILE A 11 -1.97 3.85 -13.07
N ASP A 12 -0.91 4.04 -13.86
CA ASP A 12 0.32 3.29 -13.67
C ASP A 12 1.15 3.91 -12.54
N TYR A 13 1.79 3.05 -11.77
CA TYR A 13 2.68 3.43 -10.68
C TYR A 13 4.13 3.30 -11.10
N ASP A 14 4.85 4.41 -11.09
CA ASP A 14 6.25 4.53 -11.47
C ASP A 14 7.19 4.94 -10.31
N GLY A 15 6.66 5.03 -9.09
CA GLY A 15 7.37 5.54 -7.91
C GLY A 15 7.06 7.01 -7.60
N SER A 16 6.63 7.82 -8.56
CA SER A 16 6.43 9.26 -8.38
C SER A 16 5.30 9.63 -7.41
N ALA A 17 4.32 8.73 -7.21
CA ALA A 17 3.20 8.94 -6.30
C ALA A 17 3.61 9.00 -4.81
N ILE A 18 4.85 8.59 -4.49
CA ILE A 18 5.36 8.69 -3.12
C ILE A 18 5.90 10.09 -2.76
N ARG A 19 5.90 11.02 -3.72
CA ARG A 19 6.27 12.43 -3.48
C ARG A 19 5.19 13.15 -2.68
N SER A 20 5.62 14.17 -1.89
CA SER A 20 4.69 14.98 -1.07
C SER A 20 3.60 15.64 -1.90
N HIS A 21 2.40 15.77 -1.31
CA HIS A 21 1.24 16.42 -1.91
C HIS A 21 0.77 15.79 -3.22
N TRP A 22 1.10 14.51 -3.48
CA TRP A 22 0.69 13.85 -4.71
C TRP A 22 -0.84 13.79 -4.84
N ALA A 23 -1.56 13.45 -3.74
CA ALA A 23 -3.01 13.41 -3.74
C ALA A 23 -3.63 14.80 -3.99
N TYR A 24 -3.03 15.86 -3.42
CA TYR A 24 -3.50 17.23 -3.66
C TYR A 24 -3.27 17.67 -5.11
N ARG A 25 -2.07 17.43 -5.65
CA ARG A 25 -1.71 17.86 -7.01
C ARG A 25 -2.54 17.18 -8.09
N ASN A 26 -2.94 15.92 -7.89
CA ASN A 26 -3.63 15.14 -8.91
C ASN A 26 -5.16 15.11 -8.73
N PHE A 27 -5.65 15.27 -7.49
CA PHE A 27 -7.06 15.07 -7.16
C PHE A 27 -7.66 16.17 -6.26
N GLY A 28 -6.87 17.16 -5.87
CA GLY A 28 -7.34 18.28 -5.02
C GLY A 28 -7.58 17.88 -3.56
N ILE A 29 -7.14 16.71 -3.12
CA ILE A 29 -7.34 16.23 -1.75
C ILE A 29 -6.32 16.88 -0.82
N LEU A 30 -6.79 17.70 0.10
CA LEU A 30 -5.95 18.40 1.08
C LEU A 30 -5.92 17.66 2.42
N GLY A 31 -4.73 17.33 2.91
CA GLY A 31 -4.53 16.66 4.20
C GLY A 31 -4.33 15.14 4.09
N ASN A 32 -4.60 14.44 5.21
CA ASN A 32 -4.40 12.99 5.26
C ASN A 32 -5.29 12.26 4.28
N SER A 33 -4.70 11.46 3.41
CA SER A 33 -5.40 10.81 2.30
C SER A 33 -4.94 9.37 2.09
N LEU A 34 -5.85 8.57 1.55
CA LEU A 34 -5.59 7.28 0.95
C LEU A 34 -6.22 7.28 -0.45
N VAL A 35 -5.39 7.14 -1.48
CA VAL A 35 -5.83 6.98 -2.87
C VAL A 35 -5.61 5.55 -3.30
N VAL A 36 -6.68 4.89 -3.77
CA VAL A 36 -6.66 3.50 -4.24
C VAL A 36 -6.95 3.49 -5.72
N PHE A 37 -6.10 2.83 -6.51
CA PHE A 37 -6.27 2.70 -7.96
C PHE A 37 -5.69 1.38 -8.47
N ARG A 38 -6.05 0.99 -9.69
CA ARG A 38 -5.51 -0.19 -10.39
C ARG A 38 -4.67 0.25 -11.57
N GLY A 39 -3.54 -0.41 -11.78
CA GLY A 39 -2.68 -0.16 -12.93
C GLY A 39 -1.41 -1.00 -12.90
N LYS A 40 -0.54 -0.74 -13.87
CA LYS A 40 0.79 -1.35 -13.95
C LYS A 40 1.71 -0.78 -12.86
N CYS A 41 2.64 -1.60 -12.42
CA CYS A 41 3.78 -1.18 -11.61
C CYS A 41 5.06 -1.28 -12.44
N ASP A 42 5.82 -0.19 -12.53
CA ASP A 42 7.12 -0.16 -13.22
C ASP A 42 8.01 0.92 -12.59
N VAL A 43 8.65 0.57 -11.47
CA VAL A 43 9.49 1.51 -10.71
C VAL A 43 10.92 1.46 -11.25
N LYS A 44 11.38 2.60 -11.72
CA LYS A 44 12.77 2.74 -12.18
C LYS A 44 13.74 2.78 -11.02
N VAL A 45 14.99 2.37 -11.26
CA VAL A 45 16.04 2.33 -10.24
C VAL A 45 16.21 3.68 -9.55
N GLU A 46 16.11 4.79 -10.30
CA GLU A 46 16.26 6.15 -9.78
C GLU A 46 15.14 6.60 -8.84
N GLU A 47 13.99 5.96 -8.90
CA GLU A 47 12.83 6.24 -8.02
C GLU A 47 12.74 5.26 -6.84
N MET A 48 13.69 4.32 -6.70
CA MET A 48 13.71 3.37 -5.59
C MET A 48 14.05 4.05 -4.27
N ILE A 49 13.22 3.79 -3.28
CA ILE A 49 13.38 4.30 -1.90
C ILE A 49 14.14 3.30 -1.02
N ASP A 50 13.91 1.99 -1.22
CA ASP A 50 14.60 0.96 -0.44
C ASP A 50 16.08 0.88 -0.84
N ILE A 51 16.97 1.09 0.14
CA ILE A 51 18.43 1.14 -0.08
C ILE A 51 18.98 -0.25 -0.44
N GLU A 52 18.39 -1.32 0.08
CA GLU A 52 18.83 -2.68 -0.23
C GLU A 52 18.43 -3.06 -1.66
N ASP A 53 17.21 -2.76 -2.07
CA ASP A 53 16.72 -3.00 -3.43
C ASP A 53 17.49 -2.13 -4.44
N LEU A 54 17.77 -0.86 -4.09
CA LEU A 54 18.62 0.03 -4.88
C LEU A 54 20.03 -0.54 -5.09
N ARG A 55 20.68 -1.03 -4.02
CA ARG A 55 22.02 -1.64 -4.11
C ARG A 55 22.05 -2.92 -4.92
N GLN A 56 20.98 -3.72 -4.85
CA GLN A 56 20.84 -4.96 -5.59
C GLN A 56 20.29 -4.76 -7.00
N LYS A 57 19.94 -3.51 -7.38
CA LYS A 57 19.30 -3.16 -8.66
C LYS A 57 18.10 -4.04 -8.98
N LYS A 58 17.29 -4.34 -7.95
CA LYS A 58 16.10 -5.16 -8.12
C LYS A 58 15.09 -4.43 -9.00
N GLU A 59 14.45 -5.18 -9.85
CA GLU A 59 13.31 -4.67 -10.60
C GLU A 59 12.04 -4.78 -9.78
N ILE A 60 11.22 -3.72 -9.79
CA ILE A 60 9.89 -3.69 -9.17
C ILE A 60 8.88 -3.48 -10.29
N LYS A 61 8.31 -4.58 -10.77
CA LYS A 61 7.41 -4.60 -11.93
C LYS A 61 6.24 -5.55 -11.69
N SER A 62 5.09 -5.20 -12.25
CA SER A 62 3.90 -6.05 -12.38
C SER A 62 2.98 -5.44 -13.43
N ASP A 63 2.33 -6.26 -14.24
CA ASP A 63 1.44 -5.76 -15.30
C ASP A 63 0.11 -5.27 -14.74
N ASP A 64 -0.32 -5.73 -13.55
CA ASP A 64 -1.59 -5.34 -12.97
C ASP A 64 -1.60 -5.48 -11.44
N MET A 65 -1.78 -4.34 -10.77
CA MET A 65 -1.83 -4.26 -9.30
C MET A 65 -2.93 -3.31 -8.83
N VAL A 66 -3.42 -3.54 -7.63
CA VAL A 66 -4.12 -2.53 -6.84
C VAL A 66 -3.07 -1.77 -6.04
N HIS A 67 -3.04 -0.46 -6.20
CA HIS A 67 -2.12 0.44 -5.51
C HIS A 67 -2.85 1.24 -4.43
N TYR A 68 -2.21 1.39 -3.28
CA TYR A 68 -2.65 2.19 -2.15
C TYR A 68 -1.58 3.24 -1.87
N ILE A 69 -1.89 4.51 -2.14
CA ILE A 69 -0.99 5.64 -1.84
C ILE A 69 -1.53 6.36 -0.63
N THR A 70 -0.83 6.22 0.49
CA THR A 70 -1.18 6.92 1.73
C THR A 70 -0.28 8.12 1.94
N GLU A 71 -0.87 9.24 2.30
CA GLU A 71 -0.16 10.44 2.73
C GLU A 71 -0.71 10.93 4.07
N ILE A 72 0.17 11.10 5.08
CA ILE A 72 -0.20 11.49 6.44
C ILE A 72 0.70 12.65 6.88
N PHE A 73 0.08 13.78 7.19
CA PHE A 73 0.78 15.01 7.61
C PHE A 73 1.00 15.11 9.13
N ASP A 74 0.52 14.11 9.89
CA ASP A 74 0.74 14.03 11.34
C ASP A 74 2.13 13.46 11.62
N PHE A 75 3.03 14.27 12.18
CA PHE A 75 4.35 13.87 12.69
C PHE A 75 5.17 12.97 11.73
N PRO A 76 5.73 13.51 10.64
CA PRO A 76 6.53 12.72 9.70
C PRO A 76 7.77 12.13 10.40
N ASN A 77 7.72 10.82 10.64
CA ASN A 77 8.77 10.05 11.30
C ASN A 77 8.88 8.68 10.64
N VAL A 78 10.09 8.26 10.28
CA VAL A 78 10.34 7.01 9.54
C VAL A 78 9.90 5.77 10.33
N LEU A 79 10.13 5.74 11.64
CA LEU A 79 9.69 4.61 12.46
C LEU A 79 8.17 4.50 12.51
N LEU A 80 7.47 5.65 12.67
CA LEU A 80 6.01 5.69 12.61
C LEU A 80 5.49 5.28 11.22
N ALA A 81 6.14 5.75 10.15
CA ALA A 81 5.81 5.35 8.78
C ALA A 81 5.89 3.83 8.59
N SER A 82 6.99 3.22 9.04
CA SER A 82 7.18 1.76 8.98
C SER A 82 6.20 1.00 9.88
N ALA A 83 5.84 1.54 11.04
CA ALA A 83 4.85 0.93 11.93
C ALA A 83 3.45 0.94 11.30
N LEU A 84 3.03 2.07 10.70
CA LEU A 84 1.76 2.21 10.01
C LEU A 84 1.70 1.34 8.74
N GLN A 85 2.79 1.26 7.97
CA GLN A 85 2.90 0.33 6.85
C GLN A 85 2.60 -1.11 7.29
N LYS A 86 3.27 -1.58 8.35
CA LYS A 86 3.08 -2.95 8.87
C LYS A 86 1.68 -3.16 9.45
N LEU A 87 1.08 -2.15 10.05
CA LEU A 87 -0.31 -2.19 10.52
C LEU A 87 -1.28 -2.33 9.34
N PHE A 88 -1.09 -1.55 8.27
CA PHE A 88 -1.93 -1.62 7.07
C PHE A 88 -1.79 -2.98 6.37
N ILE A 89 -0.58 -3.52 6.30
CA ILE A 89 -0.35 -4.89 5.80
C ILE A 89 -1.08 -5.93 6.67
N ALA A 90 -1.05 -5.78 8.00
CA ALA A 90 -1.81 -6.67 8.88
C ALA A 90 -3.31 -6.58 8.63
N LYS A 91 -3.83 -5.37 8.46
CA LYS A 91 -5.25 -5.13 8.16
C LYS A 91 -5.68 -5.73 6.82
N LEU A 92 -4.83 -5.64 5.81
CA LEU A 92 -5.08 -6.31 4.51
C LEU A 92 -5.07 -7.84 4.64
N CYS A 93 -4.20 -8.41 5.49
CA CYS A 93 -4.23 -9.85 5.79
C CYS A 93 -5.54 -10.27 6.48
N GLU A 94 -6.04 -9.47 7.43
CA GLU A 94 -7.34 -9.71 8.07
C GLU A 94 -8.47 -9.71 7.03
N LEU A 95 -8.49 -8.70 6.16
CA LEU A 95 -9.49 -8.60 5.09
C LEU A 95 -9.42 -9.80 4.12
N LEU A 96 -8.22 -10.23 3.71
CA LEU A 96 -8.05 -11.42 2.88
C LEU A 96 -8.57 -12.69 3.60
N GLY A 97 -8.44 -12.74 4.92
CA GLY A 97 -9.04 -13.79 5.76
C GLY A 97 -10.57 -13.83 5.67
N GLU A 98 -11.25 -12.70 5.51
CA GLU A 98 -12.70 -12.62 5.29
C GLU A 98 -13.11 -13.24 3.93
N TYR A 99 -12.21 -13.23 2.95
CA TYR A 99 -12.36 -13.97 1.67
C TYR A 99 -11.95 -15.45 1.76
N GLY A 100 -11.63 -15.96 2.96
CA GLY A 100 -11.19 -17.33 3.17
C GLY A 100 -9.72 -17.59 2.78
N ILE A 101 -8.94 -16.55 2.51
CA ILE A 101 -7.55 -16.66 2.07
C ILE A 101 -6.63 -16.64 3.28
N LYS A 102 -5.88 -17.74 3.48
CA LYS A 102 -4.88 -17.84 4.52
C LYS A 102 -3.57 -17.17 4.07
N THR A 103 -3.22 -16.07 4.71
CA THR A 103 -2.02 -15.30 4.43
C THR A 103 -0.91 -15.56 5.45
N SER A 104 0.33 -15.27 5.06
CA SER A 104 1.48 -15.12 5.97
C SER A 104 2.21 -13.82 5.66
N ARG A 105 2.92 -13.26 6.65
CA ARG A 105 3.71 -12.05 6.49
C ARG A 105 5.20 -12.34 6.64
N LYS A 106 6.01 -11.71 5.77
CA LYS A 106 7.46 -11.60 5.98
C LYS A 106 7.79 -10.10 5.91
N GLY A 107 8.00 -9.50 7.11
CA GLY A 107 8.18 -8.04 7.20
C GLY A 107 6.91 -7.28 6.83
N ASP A 108 6.96 -6.60 5.71
CA ASP A 108 5.91 -5.76 5.12
C ASP A 108 5.34 -6.34 3.82
N ASP A 109 5.66 -7.59 3.51
CA ASP A 109 5.11 -8.32 2.37
C ASP A 109 4.07 -9.37 2.80
N ILE A 110 3.03 -9.55 1.98
CA ILE A 110 1.98 -10.57 2.11
C ILE A 110 2.32 -11.76 1.20
N TYR A 111 2.18 -12.96 1.74
CA TYR A 111 2.35 -14.22 1.02
C TYR A 111 1.13 -15.12 1.18
N VAL A 112 0.82 -15.89 0.13
CA VAL A 112 -0.16 -16.97 0.14
C VAL A 112 0.52 -18.21 -0.42
N ASP A 113 0.51 -19.31 0.34
CA ASP A 113 1.16 -20.58 -0.03
C ASP A 113 2.64 -20.41 -0.47
N GLY A 114 3.38 -19.53 0.22
CA GLY A 114 4.77 -19.21 -0.08
C GLY A 114 5.00 -18.33 -1.31
N ARG A 115 3.94 -17.90 -2.01
CA ARG A 115 3.97 -17.00 -3.18
C ARG A 115 3.70 -15.56 -2.76
N LYS A 116 4.47 -14.62 -3.30
CA LYS A 116 4.39 -13.19 -2.95
C LYS A 116 3.16 -12.54 -3.58
N LEU A 117 2.29 -11.96 -2.74
CA LEU A 117 1.07 -11.27 -3.20
C LEU A 117 1.27 -9.74 -3.29
N SER A 118 2.12 -9.17 -2.44
CA SER A 118 2.25 -7.72 -2.32
C SER A 118 3.69 -7.23 -2.37
N ILE A 119 3.81 -5.92 -2.62
CA ILE A 119 5.00 -5.12 -2.37
C ILE A 119 4.59 -3.93 -1.50
N SER A 120 5.50 -3.38 -0.70
CA SER A 120 5.23 -2.13 -0.01
C SER A 120 6.50 -1.35 0.32
N ILE A 121 6.35 -0.04 0.50
CA ILE A 121 7.41 0.84 0.97
C ILE A 121 6.82 1.96 1.82
N ALA A 122 7.53 2.37 2.86
CA ALA A 122 7.23 3.54 3.67
C ALA A 122 8.44 4.47 3.74
N THR A 123 8.16 5.75 3.61
CA THR A 123 9.17 6.81 3.73
C THR A 123 8.55 8.08 4.30
N VAL A 124 9.34 9.12 4.48
CA VAL A 124 8.89 10.44 4.88
C VAL A 124 9.40 11.52 3.93
N SER A 125 8.56 12.49 3.70
CA SER A 125 8.96 13.79 3.16
C SER A 125 9.19 14.78 4.31
N PRO A 126 9.67 16.01 4.06
CA PRO A 126 9.75 17.04 5.10
C PRO A 126 8.41 17.36 5.78
N VAL A 127 7.28 17.05 5.15
CA VAL A 127 5.96 17.46 5.62
C VAL A 127 4.99 16.30 5.86
N SER A 128 5.27 15.09 5.35
CA SER A 128 4.33 13.97 5.43
C SER A 128 5.00 12.61 5.45
N ILE A 129 4.32 11.63 6.08
CA ILE A 129 4.57 10.20 5.90
C ILE A 129 3.99 9.79 4.54
N LYS A 130 4.72 8.96 3.81
CA LYS A 130 4.30 8.38 2.54
C LYS A 130 4.40 6.86 2.61
N ILE A 131 3.30 6.18 2.25
CA ILE A 131 3.27 4.72 2.19
C ILE A 131 2.68 4.33 0.84
N HIS A 132 3.36 3.44 0.13
CA HIS A 132 2.81 2.71 -0.99
C HIS A 132 2.67 1.24 -0.62
N ILE A 133 1.51 0.67 -0.95
CA ILE A 133 1.28 -0.77 -0.94
C ILE A 133 0.74 -1.14 -2.31
N GLY A 134 1.29 -2.19 -2.92
CA GLY A 134 0.80 -2.78 -4.15
C GLY A 134 0.38 -4.23 -3.91
N ILE A 135 -0.82 -4.63 -4.37
CA ILE A 135 -1.29 -6.01 -4.35
C ILE A 135 -1.47 -6.49 -5.78
N ASN A 136 -0.83 -7.60 -6.16
CA ASN A 136 -0.98 -8.16 -7.48
C ASN A 136 -2.44 -8.55 -7.76
N VAL A 137 -2.99 -8.08 -8.88
CA VAL A 137 -4.25 -8.58 -9.42
C VAL A 137 -3.99 -9.85 -10.20
N GLU A 138 -3.00 -9.82 -11.08
CA GLU A 138 -2.46 -10.96 -11.80
C GLU A 138 -0.96 -11.12 -11.50
N ALA A 139 -0.45 -12.36 -11.52
CA ALA A 139 0.99 -12.62 -11.37
C ALA A 139 1.70 -12.59 -12.75
N LYS A 140 1.53 -11.48 -13.50
CA LYS A 140 2.15 -11.25 -14.81
C LYS A 140 3.08 -10.05 -14.78
N GLY A 141 4.10 -10.04 -15.67
CA GLY A 141 5.09 -8.95 -15.73
C GLY A 141 5.97 -8.84 -14.48
N ILE A 142 5.97 -9.85 -13.65
CA ILE A 142 6.77 -9.96 -12.42
C ILE A 142 8.23 -10.28 -12.80
N PRO A 143 9.23 -9.72 -12.11
CA PRO A 143 10.63 -10.02 -12.36
C PRO A 143 10.95 -11.51 -12.26
N GLU A 144 11.89 -11.97 -13.09
CA GLU A 144 12.33 -13.35 -13.11
C GLU A 144 12.85 -13.80 -11.71
N GLY A 145 12.48 -15.01 -11.30
CA GLY A 145 12.86 -15.58 -10.01
C GLY A 145 11.96 -15.20 -8.84
N VAL A 146 10.99 -14.30 -9.02
CA VAL A 146 9.98 -13.97 -7.99
C VAL A 146 8.77 -14.89 -8.14
N ASN A 147 8.57 -15.79 -7.16
CA ASN A 147 7.38 -16.63 -7.12
C ASN A 147 6.21 -15.82 -6.57
N ALA A 148 5.32 -15.34 -7.46
CA ALA A 148 4.21 -14.45 -7.12
C ALA A 148 2.84 -15.10 -7.34
N ILE A 149 1.81 -14.46 -6.79
CA ILE A 149 0.39 -14.81 -6.93
C ILE A 149 -0.42 -13.52 -7.06
N GLY A 150 -1.59 -13.59 -7.69
CA GLY A 150 -2.54 -12.49 -7.83
C GLY A 150 -3.89 -12.76 -7.20
N LEU A 151 -4.68 -11.71 -6.98
CA LEU A 151 -6.03 -11.78 -6.43
C LEU A 151 -6.97 -12.65 -7.28
N GLU A 152 -6.84 -12.60 -8.60
CA GLU A 152 -7.68 -13.38 -9.51
C GLU A 152 -7.46 -14.90 -9.34
N GLU A 153 -6.20 -15.33 -9.15
CA GLU A 153 -5.89 -16.74 -8.83
C GLU A 153 -6.46 -17.18 -7.48
N LEU A 154 -6.67 -16.22 -6.56
CA LEU A 154 -7.24 -16.45 -5.24
C LEU A 154 -8.79 -16.41 -5.24
N GLY A 155 -9.41 -16.21 -6.41
CA GLY A 155 -10.86 -16.16 -6.57
C GLY A 155 -11.49 -14.80 -6.30
N ILE A 156 -10.71 -13.74 -6.06
CA ILE A 156 -11.20 -12.37 -5.95
C ILE A 156 -11.27 -11.77 -7.35
N LEU A 157 -12.45 -11.83 -7.97
CA LEU A 157 -12.68 -11.38 -9.35
C LEU A 157 -13.24 -9.96 -9.43
N ASP A 158 -14.01 -9.52 -8.45
CA ASP A 158 -14.47 -8.13 -8.37
C ASP A 158 -13.40 -7.27 -7.69
N ILE A 159 -12.45 -6.82 -8.50
CA ILE A 159 -11.33 -5.99 -8.04
C ILE A 159 -11.82 -4.61 -7.58
N GLN A 160 -12.91 -4.09 -8.16
CA GLN A 160 -13.43 -2.78 -7.74
C GLN A 160 -14.05 -2.86 -6.34
N GLU A 161 -14.81 -3.91 -6.04
CA GLU A 161 -15.33 -4.16 -4.70
C GLU A 161 -14.19 -4.35 -3.70
N PHE A 162 -13.16 -5.12 -4.06
CA PHE A 162 -11.97 -5.30 -3.21
C PHE A 162 -11.26 -3.98 -2.91
N MET A 163 -11.06 -3.12 -3.91
CA MET A 163 -10.46 -1.79 -3.74
C MET A 163 -11.26 -0.93 -2.75
N GLU A 164 -12.59 -0.95 -2.83
CA GLU A 164 -13.45 -0.20 -1.90
C GLU A 164 -13.38 -0.73 -0.48
N LYS A 165 -13.54 -2.05 -0.30
CA LYS A 165 -13.53 -2.68 1.02
C LYS A 165 -12.17 -2.50 1.70
N SER A 166 -11.10 -2.75 0.98
CA SER A 166 -9.74 -2.61 1.51
C SER A 166 -9.39 -1.15 1.82
N GLY A 167 -9.73 -0.21 0.92
CA GLY A 167 -9.52 1.21 1.17
C GLY A 167 -10.26 1.70 2.42
N LYS A 168 -11.53 1.32 2.60
CA LYS A 168 -12.33 1.63 3.79
C LYS A 168 -11.70 1.04 5.06
N ALA A 169 -11.30 -0.24 5.01
CA ALA A 169 -10.69 -0.92 6.15
C ALA A 169 -9.41 -0.22 6.63
N LEU A 170 -8.54 0.21 5.69
CA LEU A 170 -7.31 0.93 6.03
C LEU A 170 -7.58 2.31 6.63
N VAL A 171 -8.54 3.06 6.07
CA VAL A 171 -8.93 4.37 6.62
C VAL A 171 -9.53 4.23 8.02
N GLU A 172 -10.41 3.27 8.23
CA GLU A 172 -11.02 3.01 9.54
C GLU A 172 -9.96 2.62 10.57
N GLU A 173 -8.98 1.80 10.19
CA GLU A 173 -7.87 1.42 11.08
C GLU A 173 -7.04 2.64 11.50
N PHE A 174 -6.66 3.49 10.55
CA PHE A 174 -5.96 4.74 10.86
C PHE A 174 -6.76 5.66 11.78
N VAL A 175 -8.07 5.81 11.54
CA VAL A 175 -8.95 6.63 12.38
C VAL A 175 -9.03 6.07 13.81
N LYS A 176 -9.07 4.74 13.98
CA LYS A 176 -9.01 4.09 15.29
C LYS A 176 -7.69 4.39 16.01
N VAL A 177 -6.56 4.25 15.34
CA VAL A 177 -5.23 4.60 15.91
C VAL A 177 -5.21 6.04 16.41
N LYS A 178 -5.67 7.00 15.60
CA LYS A 178 -5.76 8.41 16.02
C LYS A 178 -6.67 8.59 17.23
N LYS A 179 -7.87 8.00 17.21
CA LYS A 179 -8.81 8.08 18.33
C LYS A 179 -8.20 7.49 19.60
N ASP A 180 -7.53 6.36 19.49
CA ASP A 180 -6.92 5.69 20.65
C ASP A 180 -5.77 6.52 21.23
N SER A 181 -4.99 7.20 20.42
CA SER A 181 -3.94 8.10 20.89
C SER A 181 -4.45 9.33 21.66
N LEU A 182 -5.69 9.75 21.42
CA LEU A 182 -6.31 10.92 22.06
C LEU A 182 -7.05 10.60 23.37
N LYS A 183 -7.32 9.35 23.66
CA LYS A 183 -8.11 8.95 24.84
C LYS A 183 -7.26 8.51 26.03
N VAL A 184 -5.95 8.37 25.87
CA VAL A 184 -5.05 7.97 26.94
C VAL A 184 -4.64 9.19 27.76
N ARG A 185 -4.71 9.09 29.08
CA ARG A 185 -4.19 10.11 30.00
C ARG A 185 -2.72 9.86 30.27
N TRP A 186 -2.04 10.88 30.71
CA TRP A 186 -0.68 10.80 31.20
C TRP A 186 -0.56 9.75 32.33
N ALA A 187 0.47 8.90 32.29
CA ALA A 187 0.82 8.00 33.38
C ALA A 187 1.82 8.71 34.30
N GLU A 188 1.49 8.84 35.59
CA GLU A 188 2.35 9.38 36.65
C GLU A 188 3.23 8.26 37.24
#